data_014469e8c7be8f30fa78253f7bc9653b
#
_entry.id   014469e8c7be8f30fa78253f7bc9653b
#
_cell.length_a   1.000
_cell.length_b   1.000
_cell.length_c   1.000
_cell.angle_alpha   90.00
_cell.angle_beta   90.00
_cell.angle_gamma   90.00
#
_symmetry.space_group_name_H-M   'P 1'
#
loop_
_entity.id
_entity.type
_entity.pdbx_description
1 polymer ?
#
loop_
_entity_poly.entity_id
_entity_poly.type
_entity_poly.pdbx_seq_one_letter_code
_entity_poly.pdbx_strand_id
1 'polypeptide(L)'
;MPQTPHIEKHFTSGDAVRDIVIGMADGLTVPFALAAGLSGAVTSTGIIVTAGLAEIVAGSIAMGLGGYLAGRSDAEHYDSEYKRELYEIEKLLEHEKDEVSEILENYGLTREESTPIVESLAKRPKDFADFMMRFELGLEKPNPKRALKSGATIGSAYIFGGLIPLMPYILMAEAHTALLWSVAITVVALFTFGYVKGQFTGSKPLKSAIQTCLIGSIAAGVAFSVAKLISPE
;
A
#
# COMPACT_ATOMS: atom_id res chain seq x y z
N MET A 1 23.96 -3.69 -36.45
CA MET A 1 22.52 -3.34 -36.51
C MET A 1 22.17 -2.70 -35.18
N PRO A 2 21.61 -1.51 -35.10
CA PRO A 2 21.17 -0.97 -33.81
C PRO A 2 19.97 -1.80 -33.35
N GLN A 3 20.18 -2.57 -32.29
CA GLN A 3 19.06 -3.24 -31.62
C GLN A 3 18.26 -2.14 -30.92
N THR A 4 17.03 -1.94 -31.36
CA THR A 4 16.06 -1.15 -30.60
C THR A 4 15.96 -1.80 -29.21
N PRO A 5 16.18 -1.06 -28.11
CA PRO A 5 16.01 -1.64 -26.78
C PRO A 5 14.58 -2.18 -26.70
N HIS A 6 14.46 -3.45 -26.37
CA HIS A 6 13.17 -4.10 -26.12
C HIS A 6 12.63 -3.51 -24.82
N ILE A 7 11.85 -2.42 -24.95
CA ILE A 7 11.16 -1.80 -23.83
C ILE A 7 9.91 -2.64 -23.57
N GLU A 8 10.06 -3.67 -22.75
CA GLU A 8 8.89 -4.32 -22.16
C GLU A 8 8.19 -3.28 -21.27
N LYS A 9 6.97 -2.94 -21.66
CA LYS A 9 6.10 -2.16 -20.79
C LYS A 9 5.62 -3.07 -19.66
N HIS A 10 6.48 -3.34 -18.70
CA HIS A 10 6.03 -3.88 -17.44
C HIS A 10 5.05 -2.90 -16.82
N PHE A 11 3.97 -3.43 -16.28
CA PHE A 11 2.94 -2.64 -15.62
C PHE A 11 3.56 -1.93 -14.39
N THR A 12 4.10 -0.74 -14.62
CA THR A 12 4.76 0.10 -13.60
C THR A 12 3.79 0.71 -12.57
N SER A 13 2.52 0.30 -12.65
CA SER A 13 1.47 0.78 -11.74
C SER A 13 1.42 0.04 -10.41
N GLY A 14 2.30 -0.92 -10.14
CA GLY A 14 2.26 -1.74 -8.91
C GLY A 14 2.15 -0.91 -7.63
N ASP A 15 2.96 0.13 -7.53
CA ASP A 15 2.98 1.01 -6.37
C ASP A 15 1.71 1.85 -6.23
N ALA A 16 1.26 2.49 -7.31
CA ALA A 16 0.05 3.31 -7.28
C ALA A 16 -1.20 2.46 -7.02
N VAL A 17 -1.27 1.27 -7.61
CA VAL A 17 -2.36 0.32 -7.35
C VAL A 17 -2.35 -0.14 -5.90
N ARG A 18 -1.17 -0.45 -5.35
CA ARG A 18 -1.02 -0.79 -3.93
C ARG A 18 -1.53 0.32 -3.02
N ASP A 19 -1.15 1.57 -3.30
CA ASP A 19 -1.55 2.74 -2.52
C ASP A 19 -3.08 2.98 -2.59
N ILE A 20 -3.68 2.86 -3.78
CA ILE A 20 -5.14 2.94 -3.95
C ILE A 20 -5.82 1.80 -3.17
N VAL A 21 -5.28 0.58 -3.24
CA VAL A 21 -5.85 -0.57 -2.52
C VAL A 21 -5.83 -0.34 -1.01
N ILE A 22 -4.74 0.19 -0.46
CA ILE A 22 -4.63 0.51 0.98
C ILE A 22 -5.66 1.58 1.35
N GLY A 23 -5.65 2.74 0.68
CA GLY A 23 -6.56 3.83 1.00
C GLY A 23 -8.04 3.49 0.82
N MET A 24 -8.40 2.81 -0.28
CA MET A 24 -9.80 2.41 -0.54
C MET A 24 -10.29 1.32 0.41
N ALA A 25 -9.44 0.33 0.74
CA ALA A 25 -9.84 -0.74 1.65
C ALA A 25 -10.23 -0.18 3.03
N ASP A 26 -9.38 0.67 3.59
CA ASP A 26 -9.62 1.27 4.90
C ASP A 26 -10.71 2.35 4.82
N GLY A 27 -10.72 3.19 3.78
CA GLY A 27 -11.76 4.19 3.57
C GLY A 27 -13.16 3.60 3.44
N LEU A 28 -13.33 2.47 2.74
CA LEU A 28 -14.62 1.78 2.65
C LEU A 28 -15.01 1.09 3.97
N THR A 29 -14.05 0.64 4.77
CA THR A 29 -14.31 -0.23 5.92
C THR A 29 -14.46 0.55 7.23
N VAL A 30 -13.54 1.49 7.51
CA VAL A 30 -13.49 2.18 8.81
C VAL A 30 -14.65 3.15 9.00
N PRO A 31 -14.96 4.08 8.04
CA PRO A 31 -16.14 4.94 8.15
C PRO A 31 -17.45 4.15 8.15
N PHE A 32 -17.51 3.03 7.39
CA PHE A 32 -18.67 2.14 7.41
C PHE A 32 -18.90 1.52 8.79
N ALA A 33 -17.85 0.97 9.40
CA ALA A 33 -17.93 0.39 10.73
C ALA A 33 -18.31 1.42 11.80
N LEU A 34 -17.74 2.64 11.71
CA LEU A 34 -18.09 3.75 12.61
C LEU A 34 -19.56 4.15 12.46
N ALA A 35 -20.02 4.38 11.22
CA ALA A 35 -21.41 4.79 10.97
C ALA A 35 -22.42 3.71 11.40
N ALA A 36 -22.12 2.44 11.10
CA ALA A 36 -22.93 1.32 11.55
C ALA A 36 -22.94 1.21 13.08
N GLY A 37 -21.78 1.34 13.73
CA GLY A 37 -21.66 1.33 15.18
C GLY A 37 -22.49 2.43 15.83
N LEU A 38 -22.32 3.69 15.38
CA LEU A 38 -23.10 4.81 15.91
C LEU A 38 -24.60 4.65 15.69
N SER A 39 -25.04 4.05 14.56
CA SER A 39 -26.46 3.77 14.30
C SER A 39 -27.06 2.77 15.29
N GLY A 40 -26.24 1.98 15.99
CA GLY A 40 -26.67 1.12 17.08
C GLY A 40 -26.87 1.84 18.43
N ALA A 41 -26.37 3.08 18.56
CA ALA A 41 -26.37 3.84 19.80
C ALA A 41 -27.12 5.18 19.70
N VAL A 42 -27.28 5.75 18.51
CA VAL A 42 -27.92 7.06 18.32
C VAL A 42 -28.88 7.05 17.12
N THR A 43 -29.95 7.87 17.24
CA THR A 43 -30.96 8.03 16.18
C THR A 43 -30.69 9.25 15.27
N SER A 44 -29.79 10.15 15.67
CA SER A 44 -29.47 11.38 14.94
C SER A 44 -28.46 11.12 13.82
N THR A 45 -28.91 11.25 12.56
CA THR A 45 -28.01 11.21 11.38
C THR A 45 -26.97 12.31 11.41
N GLY A 46 -27.27 13.48 11.97
CA GLY A 46 -26.32 14.60 12.11
C GLY A 46 -25.09 14.24 12.96
N ILE A 47 -25.27 13.47 14.04
CA ILE A 47 -24.16 12.98 14.86
C ILE A 47 -23.30 11.99 14.06
N ILE A 48 -23.94 11.06 13.35
CA ILE A 48 -23.25 10.04 12.53
C ILE A 48 -22.45 10.71 11.41
N VAL A 49 -23.05 11.68 10.72
CA VAL A 49 -22.38 12.46 9.65
C VAL A 49 -21.19 13.23 10.19
N THR A 50 -21.37 13.94 11.32
CA THR A 50 -20.29 14.73 11.92
C THR A 50 -19.13 13.84 12.34
N ALA A 51 -19.40 12.74 13.03
CA ALA A 51 -18.38 11.79 13.46
C ALA A 51 -17.71 11.10 12.25
N GLY A 52 -18.50 10.70 11.22
CA GLY A 52 -17.97 10.09 10.01
C GLY A 52 -17.10 11.03 9.19
N LEU A 53 -17.48 12.30 9.04
CA LEU A 53 -16.62 13.28 8.36
C LEU A 53 -15.35 13.59 9.14
N ALA A 54 -15.43 13.70 10.47
CA ALA A 54 -14.25 13.90 11.31
C ALA A 54 -13.28 12.71 11.21
N GLU A 55 -13.83 11.50 11.18
CA GLU A 55 -13.07 10.26 10.98
C GLU A 55 -12.41 10.23 9.61
N ILE A 56 -13.15 10.52 8.53
CA ILE A 56 -12.60 10.55 7.16
C ILE A 56 -11.43 11.54 7.06
N VAL A 57 -11.56 12.72 7.65
CA VAL A 57 -10.48 13.72 7.66
C VAL A 57 -9.28 13.22 8.45
N ALA A 58 -9.48 12.76 9.67
CA ALA A 58 -8.40 12.27 10.52
C ALA A 58 -7.74 11.02 9.93
N GLY A 59 -8.52 10.06 9.45
CA GLY A 59 -8.07 8.82 8.84
C GLY A 59 -7.28 9.04 7.54
N SER A 60 -7.78 9.93 6.67
CA SER A 60 -7.07 10.26 5.42
C SER A 60 -5.71 10.93 5.68
N ILE A 61 -5.62 11.80 6.68
CA ILE A 61 -4.35 12.43 7.09
C ILE A 61 -3.43 11.38 7.69
N ALA A 62 -3.91 10.56 8.62
CA ALA A 62 -3.11 9.53 9.29
C ALA A 62 -2.56 8.50 8.29
N MET A 63 -3.43 7.97 7.41
CA MET A 63 -3.06 7.00 6.39
C MET A 63 -2.14 7.61 5.32
N GLY A 64 -2.44 8.84 4.87
CA GLY A 64 -1.59 9.57 3.93
C GLY A 64 -0.21 9.87 4.51
N LEU A 65 -0.14 10.30 5.77
CA LEU A 65 1.13 10.50 6.47
C LEU A 65 1.91 9.20 6.65
N GLY A 66 1.22 8.10 6.99
CA GLY A 66 1.83 6.77 7.07
C GLY A 66 2.48 6.34 5.75
N GLY A 67 1.77 6.52 4.62
CA GLY A 67 2.31 6.24 3.29
C GLY A 67 3.50 7.14 2.91
N TYR A 68 3.43 8.42 3.27
CA TYR A 68 4.55 9.35 3.09
C TYR A 68 5.78 8.94 3.90
N LEU A 69 5.60 8.65 5.19
CA LEU A 69 6.71 8.27 6.07
C LEU A 69 7.34 6.93 5.66
N ALA A 70 6.53 5.95 5.23
CA ALA A 70 7.05 4.70 4.71
C ALA A 70 7.96 4.92 3.50
N GLY A 71 7.48 5.69 2.50
CA GLY A 71 8.29 6.00 1.32
C GLY A 71 9.54 6.84 1.62
N ARG A 72 9.51 7.68 2.67
CA ARG A 72 10.69 8.40 3.16
C ARG A 72 11.68 7.46 3.82
N SER A 73 11.20 6.55 4.67
CA SER A 73 12.03 5.56 5.35
C SER A 73 12.75 4.65 4.35
N ASP A 74 12.05 4.20 3.30
CA ASP A 74 12.67 3.39 2.23
C ASP A 74 13.80 4.16 1.53
N ALA A 75 13.61 5.45 1.26
CA ALA A 75 14.63 6.29 0.63
C ALA A 75 15.83 6.54 1.56
N GLU A 76 15.58 6.81 2.83
CA GLU A 76 16.63 7.03 3.83
C GLU A 76 17.43 5.75 4.09
N HIS A 77 16.76 4.60 4.11
CA HIS A 77 17.41 3.30 4.21
C HIS A 77 18.30 3.03 2.99
N TYR A 78 17.77 3.23 1.77
CA TYR A 78 18.57 3.09 0.55
C TYR A 78 19.83 3.97 0.58
N ASP A 79 19.67 5.25 0.93
CA ASP A 79 20.80 6.19 0.97
C ASP A 79 21.84 5.81 2.04
N SER A 80 21.41 5.24 3.16
CA SER A 80 22.29 4.76 4.22
C SER A 80 23.10 3.56 3.78
N GLU A 81 22.42 2.54 3.21
CA GLU A 81 23.09 1.34 2.71
C GLU A 81 24.03 1.67 1.56
N TYR A 82 23.60 2.51 0.61
CA TYR A 82 24.47 2.93 -0.51
C TYR A 82 25.78 3.60 -0.06
N LYS A 83 25.72 4.41 1.01
CA LYS A 83 26.93 5.00 1.59
C LYS A 83 27.79 3.97 2.28
N ARG A 84 27.18 2.97 2.92
CA ARG A 84 27.90 1.86 3.54
C ARG A 84 28.63 1.04 2.48
N GLU A 85 27.95 0.64 1.41
CA GLU A 85 28.53 -0.08 0.30
C GLU A 85 29.74 0.67 -0.33
N LEU A 86 29.59 1.97 -0.57
CA LEU A 86 30.72 2.76 -1.08
C LEU A 86 31.91 2.80 -0.13
N TYR A 87 31.67 2.83 1.18
CA TYR A 87 32.74 2.78 2.18
C TYR A 87 33.40 1.40 2.23
N GLU A 88 32.64 0.32 2.17
CA GLU A 88 33.12 -1.05 2.18
C GLU A 88 33.94 -1.34 0.91
N ILE A 89 33.47 -0.92 -0.26
CA ILE A 89 34.22 -0.99 -1.52
C ILE A 89 35.57 -0.24 -1.42
N GLU A 90 35.60 0.91 -0.72
CA GLU A 90 36.86 1.66 -0.53
C GLU A 90 37.84 0.98 0.44
N LYS A 91 37.33 0.33 1.49
CA LYS A 91 38.16 -0.20 2.59
C LYS A 91 38.36 -1.71 2.56
N LEU A 92 37.40 -2.46 1.99
CA LEU A 92 37.34 -3.93 2.06
C LEU A 92 37.15 -4.54 0.65
N LEU A 93 37.71 -3.93 -0.38
CA LEU A 93 37.47 -4.27 -1.79
C LEU A 93 37.60 -5.77 -2.11
N GLU A 94 38.54 -6.49 -1.52
CA GLU A 94 38.70 -7.94 -1.80
C GLU A 94 37.52 -8.75 -1.20
N HIS A 95 36.99 -8.33 -0.05
CA HIS A 95 35.81 -8.92 0.55
C HIS A 95 34.59 -8.72 -0.34
N GLU A 96 34.37 -7.48 -0.76
CA GLU A 96 33.27 -7.12 -1.66
C GLU A 96 33.33 -7.88 -3.00
N LYS A 97 34.53 -8.09 -3.55
CA LYS A 97 34.73 -8.94 -4.73
C LYS A 97 34.33 -10.38 -4.50
N ASP A 98 34.60 -10.91 -3.31
CA ASP A 98 34.21 -12.27 -2.96
C ASP A 98 32.69 -12.40 -2.87
N GLU A 99 32.00 -11.44 -2.26
CA GLU A 99 30.54 -11.39 -2.17
C GLU A 99 29.87 -11.34 -3.56
N VAL A 100 30.34 -10.45 -4.45
CA VAL A 100 29.84 -10.42 -5.84
C VAL A 100 30.09 -11.74 -6.55
N SER A 101 31.23 -12.38 -6.30
CA SER A 101 31.54 -13.69 -6.89
C SER A 101 30.56 -14.76 -6.40
N GLU A 102 30.26 -14.79 -5.09
CA GLU A 102 29.27 -15.70 -4.50
C GLU A 102 27.87 -15.47 -5.08
N ILE A 103 27.47 -14.22 -5.26
CA ILE A 103 26.20 -13.90 -5.91
C ILE A 103 26.16 -14.50 -7.31
N LEU A 104 27.19 -14.30 -8.13
CA LEU A 104 27.26 -14.80 -9.49
C LEU A 104 27.32 -16.34 -9.53
N GLU A 105 28.01 -16.96 -8.58
CA GLU A 105 28.06 -18.43 -8.42
C GLU A 105 26.67 -19.00 -8.07
N ASN A 106 25.90 -18.31 -7.23
CA ASN A 106 24.50 -18.68 -6.95
C ASN A 106 23.59 -18.63 -8.20
N TYR A 107 23.96 -17.83 -9.20
CA TYR A 107 23.31 -17.80 -10.52
C TYR A 107 23.88 -18.82 -11.51
N GLY A 108 24.82 -19.67 -11.10
CA GLY A 108 25.34 -20.81 -11.88
C GLY A 108 26.63 -20.53 -12.63
N LEU A 109 27.30 -19.39 -12.41
CA LEU A 109 28.63 -19.15 -12.95
C LEU A 109 29.69 -19.86 -12.10
N THR A 110 30.77 -20.30 -12.76
CA THR A 110 31.97 -20.76 -12.04
C THR A 110 32.79 -19.56 -11.57
N ARG A 111 33.66 -19.78 -10.58
CA ARG A 111 34.61 -18.75 -10.09
C ARG A 111 35.47 -18.17 -11.23
N GLU A 112 35.88 -19.02 -12.17
CA GLU A 112 36.68 -18.61 -13.34
C GLU A 112 35.90 -17.69 -14.28
N GLU A 113 34.58 -17.92 -14.44
CA GLU A 113 33.71 -17.11 -15.28
C GLU A 113 33.31 -15.79 -14.57
N SER A 114 33.15 -15.78 -13.27
CA SER A 114 32.78 -14.60 -12.49
C SER A 114 33.96 -13.61 -12.31
N THR A 115 35.19 -14.10 -12.15
CA THR A 115 36.37 -13.26 -11.86
C THR A 115 36.54 -12.08 -12.84
N PRO A 116 36.50 -12.22 -14.18
CA PRO A 116 36.67 -11.08 -15.08
C PRO A 116 35.52 -10.07 -14.98
N ILE A 117 34.32 -10.49 -14.60
CA ILE A 117 33.16 -9.62 -14.41
C ILE A 117 33.38 -8.78 -13.15
N VAL A 118 33.74 -9.44 -12.04
CA VAL A 118 34.00 -8.79 -10.75
C VAL A 118 35.14 -7.78 -10.86
N GLU A 119 36.26 -8.17 -11.48
CA GLU A 119 37.39 -7.26 -11.71
C GLU A 119 37.02 -6.04 -12.60
N SER A 120 36.13 -6.23 -13.55
CA SER A 120 35.63 -5.13 -14.39
C SER A 120 34.72 -4.18 -13.58
N LEU A 121 33.85 -4.71 -12.71
CA LEU A 121 32.99 -3.91 -11.83
C LEU A 121 33.81 -3.15 -10.78
N ALA A 122 34.82 -3.79 -10.17
CA ALA A 122 35.68 -3.19 -9.15
C ALA A 122 36.42 -1.92 -9.62
N LYS A 123 36.63 -1.76 -10.91
CA LYS A 123 37.18 -0.51 -11.50
C LYS A 123 36.21 0.67 -11.50
N ARG A 124 34.96 0.43 -11.18
CA ARG A 124 33.86 1.40 -11.24
C ARG A 124 33.05 1.36 -9.95
N PRO A 125 33.53 2.00 -8.85
CA PRO A 125 32.96 1.85 -7.51
C PRO A 125 31.45 2.14 -7.43
N LYS A 126 30.93 3.08 -8.20
CA LYS A 126 29.51 3.40 -8.23
C LYS A 126 28.66 2.30 -8.87
N ASP A 127 29.13 1.74 -9.98
CA ASP A 127 28.45 0.63 -10.66
C ASP A 127 28.52 -0.63 -9.81
N PHE A 128 29.63 -0.79 -9.06
CA PHE A 128 29.82 -1.90 -8.12
C PHE A 128 28.82 -1.79 -6.96
N ALA A 129 28.72 -0.61 -6.32
CA ALA A 129 27.73 -0.36 -5.28
C ALA A 129 26.29 -0.52 -5.80
N ASP A 130 25.97 -0.02 -7.01
CA ASP A 130 24.63 -0.22 -7.61
C ASP A 130 24.35 -1.72 -7.84
N PHE A 131 25.36 -2.53 -8.15
CA PHE A 131 25.22 -3.97 -8.28
C PHE A 131 24.92 -4.63 -6.92
N MET A 132 25.71 -4.30 -5.87
CA MET A 132 25.54 -4.81 -4.51
C MET A 132 24.15 -4.45 -3.96
N MET A 133 23.76 -3.16 -4.06
CA MET A 133 22.44 -2.71 -3.64
C MET A 133 21.30 -3.55 -4.23
N ARG A 134 21.44 -3.93 -5.50
CA ARG A 134 20.36 -4.64 -6.20
C ARG A 134 20.39 -6.15 -5.98
N PHE A 135 21.56 -6.76 -6.06
CA PHE A 135 21.68 -8.22 -6.12
C PHE A 135 22.02 -8.87 -4.79
N GLU A 136 22.64 -8.15 -3.89
CA GLU A 136 22.90 -8.59 -2.51
C GLU A 136 21.76 -8.15 -1.58
N LEU A 137 21.52 -6.82 -1.49
CA LEU A 137 20.59 -6.25 -0.54
C LEU A 137 19.14 -6.24 -1.07
N GLY A 138 18.92 -6.49 -2.37
CA GLY A 138 17.60 -6.45 -2.98
C GLY A 138 16.95 -5.06 -2.97
N LEU A 139 17.74 -4.00 -2.88
CA LEU A 139 17.29 -2.62 -2.80
C LEU A 139 17.33 -1.95 -4.17
N GLU A 140 16.22 -1.37 -4.57
CA GLU A 140 16.13 -0.55 -5.79
C GLU A 140 16.11 0.93 -5.43
N LYS A 141 16.76 1.77 -6.26
CA LYS A 141 16.81 3.21 -6.04
C LYS A 141 15.41 3.83 -6.02
N PRO A 142 14.96 4.39 -4.90
CA PRO A 142 13.63 4.93 -4.77
C PRO A 142 13.42 6.16 -5.67
N ASN A 143 12.22 6.29 -6.24
CA ASN A 143 11.86 7.52 -6.92
C ASN A 143 11.73 8.65 -5.89
N PRO A 144 12.40 9.82 -6.06
CA PRO A 144 12.34 10.93 -5.10
C PRO A 144 10.93 11.45 -4.80
N LYS A 145 9.99 11.26 -5.73
CA LYS A 145 8.59 11.67 -5.56
C LYS A 145 7.69 10.56 -5.01
N ARG A 146 8.25 9.37 -4.72
CA ARG A 146 7.46 8.20 -4.30
C ARG A 146 6.71 8.46 -3.00
N ALA A 147 7.39 8.98 -1.99
CA ALA A 147 6.81 9.27 -0.67
C ALA A 147 5.60 10.21 -0.78
N LEU A 148 5.75 11.34 -1.47
CA LEU A 148 4.67 12.31 -1.62
C LEU A 148 3.49 11.75 -2.43
N LYS A 149 3.79 11.01 -3.51
CA LYS A 149 2.75 10.36 -4.33
C LYS A 149 1.99 9.31 -3.51
N SER A 150 2.70 8.48 -2.74
CA SER A 150 2.08 7.46 -1.88
C SER A 150 1.13 8.09 -0.88
N GLY A 151 1.60 9.07 -0.10
CA GLY A 151 0.79 9.76 0.88
C GLY A 151 -0.46 10.41 0.27
N ALA A 152 -0.31 11.13 -0.84
CA ALA A 152 -1.43 11.77 -1.53
C ALA A 152 -2.42 10.76 -2.10
N THR A 153 -1.94 9.65 -2.69
CA THR A 153 -2.80 8.60 -3.28
C THR A 153 -3.58 7.86 -2.19
N ILE A 154 -2.92 7.44 -1.11
CA ILE A 154 -3.56 6.73 0.01
C ILE A 154 -4.61 7.64 0.66
N GLY A 155 -4.25 8.89 1.01
CA GLY A 155 -5.18 9.82 1.65
C GLY A 155 -6.39 10.16 0.77
N SER A 156 -6.17 10.40 -0.53
CA SER A 156 -7.27 10.65 -1.47
C SER A 156 -8.17 9.44 -1.62
N ALA A 157 -7.62 8.25 -1.80
CA ALA A 157 -8.37 7.01 -1.91
C ALA A 157 -9.20 6.73 -0.65
N TYR A 158 -8.67 7.02 0.53
CA TYR A 158 -9.38 6.93 1.81
C TYR A 158 -10.61 7.85 1.83
N ILE A 159 -10.47 9.12 1.43
CA ILE A 159 -11.59 10.07 1.38
C ILE A 159 -12.69 9.55 0.45
N PHE A 160 -12.34 9.15 -0.77
CA PHE A 160 -13.31 8.62 -1.73
C PHE A 160 -14.02 7.37 -1.21
N GLY A 161 -13.28 6.45 -0.60
CA GLY A 161 -13.84 5.24 0.01
C GLY A 161 -14.80 5.57 1.15
N GLY A 162 -14.41 6.50 2.05
CA GLY A 162 -15.18 6.83 3.25
C GLY A 162 -16.49 7.59 2.98
N LEU A 163 -16.53 8.37 1.93
CA LEU A 163 -17.76 9.06 1.54
C LEU A 163 -18.88 8.12 1.09
N ILE A 164 -18.54 6.93 0.56
CA ILE A 164 -19.55 5.97 0.06
C ILE A 164 -20.49 5.50 1.18
N PRO A 165 -20.01 4.91 2.29
CA PRO A 165 -20.90 4.49 3.38
C PRO A 165 -21.58 5.66 4.10
N LEU A 166 -21.00 6.84 4.08
CA LEU A 166 -21.57 8.02 4.76
C LEU A 166 -22.65 8.73 3.96
N MET A 167 -22.66 8.55 2.63
CA MET A 167 -23.61 9.24 1.73
C MET A 167 -25.09 9.06 2.11
N PRO A 168 -25.59 7.86 2.46
CA PRO A 168 -26.99 7.70 2.86
C PRO A 168 -27.36 8.52 4.11
N TYR A 169 -26.47 8.65 5.06
CA TYR A 169 -26.70 9.45 6.27
C TYR A 169 -26.72 10.96 5.99
N ILE A 170 -26.02 11.42 4.96
CA ILE A 170 -26.06 12.82 4.51
C ILE A 170 -27.40 13.13 3.82
N LEU A 171 -27.94 12.16 3.08
CA LEU A 171 -29.14 12.35 2.23
C LEU A 171 -30.44 12.03 2.94
N MET A 172 -30.43 11.26 4.03
CA MET A 172 -31.64 10.77 4.72
C MET A 172 -31.71 11.29 6.15
N ALA A 173 -32.91 11.62 6.60
CA ALA A 173 -33.13 12.13 7.95
C ALA A 173 -33.26 11.03 9.01
N GLU A 174 -33.63 9.81 8.61
CA GLU A 174 -33.85 8.67 9.51
C GLU A 174 -32.63 7.75 9.52
N ALA A 175 -32.02 7.56 10.68
CA ALA A 175 -30.77 6.81 10.83
C ALA A 175 -30.91 5.32 10.46
N HIS A 176 -32.04 4.69 10.80
CA HIS A 176 -32.27 3.28 10.52
C HIS A 176 -32.37 3.01 9.01
N THR A 177 -33.15 3.82 8.28
CA THR A 177 -33.25 3.74 6.81
C THR A 177 -31.90 4.05 6.16
N ALA A 178 -31.18 5.07 6.66
CA ALA A 178 -29.83 5.41 6.18
C ALA A 178 -28.83 4.25 6.39
N LEU A 179 -28.90 3.54 7.52
CA LEU A 179 -28.08 2.35 7.80
C LEU A 179 -28.32 1.25 6.75
N LEU A 180 -29.58 0.93 6.45
CA LEU A 180 -29.90 -0.12 5.47
C LEU A 180 -29.33 0.21 4.08
N TRP A 181 -29.46 1.46 3.64
CA TRP A 181 -28.88 1.91 2.39
C TRP A 181 -27.36 1.97 2.43
N SER A 182 -26.77 2.40 3.54
CA SER A 182 -25.32 2.40 3.75
C SER A 182 -24.75 0.98 3.64
N VAL A 183 -25.37 0.00 4.29
CA VAL A 183 -25.00 -1.42 4.17
C VAL A 183 -25.07 -1.88 2.71
N ALA A 184 -26.20 -1.64 2.03
CA ALA A 184 -26.40 -2.11 0.66
C ALA A 184 -25.37 -1.50 -0.31
N ILE A 185 -25.18 -0.18 -0.27
CA ILE A 185 -24.24 0.53 -1.16
C ILE A 185 -22.81 0.14 -0.86
N THR A 186 -22.43 0.03 0.43
CA THR A 186 -21.07 -0.31 0.83
C THR A 186 -20.70 -1.75 0.47
N VAL A 187 -21.63 -2.71 0.63
CA VAL A 187 -21.41 -4.09 0.20
C VAL A 187 -21.16 -4.17 -1.32
N VAL A 188 -21.94 -3.44 -2.11
CA VAL A 188 -21.74 -3.34 -3.57
C VAL A 188 -20.39 -2.70 -3.89
N ALA A 189 -20.01 -1.63 -3.18
CA ALA A 189 -18.72 -0.96 -3.35
C ALA A 189 -17.55 -1.87 -2.97
N LEU A 190 -17.62 -2.57 -1.84
CA LEU A 190 -16.61 -3.54 -1.38
C LEU A 190 -16.46 -4.70 -2.37
N PHE A 191 -17.60 -5.20 -2.91
CA PHE A 191 -17.56 -6.26 -3.92
C PHE A 191 -16.87 -5.78 -5.18
N THR A 192 -17.28 -4.63 -5.71
CA THR A 192 -16.71 -4.04 -6.94
C THR A 192 -15.23 -3.74 -6.75
N PHE A 193 -14.88 -3.10 -5.66
CA PHE A 193 -13.48 -2.81 -5.32
C PHE A 193 -12.65 -4.09 -5.16
N GLY A 194 -13.14 -5.07 -4.43
CA GLY A 194 -12.46 -6.36 -4.24
C GLY A 194 -12.29 -7.13 -5.55
N TYR A 195 -13.28 -7.05 -6.46
CA TYR A 195 -13.20 -7.66 -7.79
C TYR A 195 -12.12 -6.99 -8.65
N VAL A 196 -12.15 -5.67 -8.73
CA VAL A 196 -11.15 -4.86 -9.48
C VAL A 196 -9.75 -5.09 -8.90
N LYS A 197 -9.59 -5.03 -7.58
CA LYS A 197 -8.33 -5.36 -6.90
C LYS A 197 -7.81 -6.74 -7.32
N GLY A 198 -8.69 -7.76 -7.33
CA GLY A 198 -8.33 -9.11 -7.73
C GLY A 198 -7.81 -9.20 -9.17
N GLN A 199 -8.37 -8.43 -10.10
CA GLN A 199 -7.86 -8.35 -11.47
C GLN A 199 -6.45 -7.76 -11.54
N PHE A 200 -6.20 -6.67 -10.83
CA PHE A 200 -4.90 -5.98 -10.82
C PHE A 200 -3.81 -6.75 -10.07
N THR A 201 -4.17 -7.55 -9.07
CA THR A 201 -3.19 -8.35 -8.30
C THR A 201 -2.96 -9.74 -8.86
N GLY A 202 -3.57 -10.09 -10.01
CA GLY A 202 -3.45 -11.43 -10.61
C GLY A 202 -4.09 -12.55 -9.79
N SER A 203 -4.89 -12.22 -8.77
CA SER A 203 -5.65 -13.19 -7.97
C SER A 203 -7.01 -13.49 -8.61
N LYS A 204 -7.73 -14.52 -8.11
CA LYS A 204 -9.09 -14.83 -8.59
C LYS A 204 -10.04 -13.68 -8.20
N PRO A 205 -10.58 -12.87 -9.14
CA PRO A 205 -11.33 -11.65 -8.83
C PRO A 205 -12.53 -11.89 -7.92
N LEU A 206 -13.28 -12.95 -8.18
CA LEU A 206 -14.47 -13.29 -7.38
C LEU A 206 -14.10 -13.67 -5.94
N LYS A 207 -13.01 -14.40 -5.74
CA LYS A 207 -12.53 -14.74 -4.39
C LYS A 207 -12.11 -13.47 -3.64
N SER A 208 -11.39 -12.57 -4.30
CA SER A 208 -10.97 -11.28 -3.72
C SER A 208 -12.19 -10.41 -3.37
N ALA A 209 -13.21 -10.36 -4.23
CA ALA A 209 -14.46 -9.63 -3.97
C ALA A 209 -15.19 -10.16 -2.72
N ILE A 210 -15.41 -11.47 -2.65
CA ILE A 210 -16.09 -12.10 -1.51
C ILE A 210 -15.29 -11.86 -0.22
N GLN A 211 -13.98 -12.04 -0.24
CA GLN A 211 -13.12 -11.82 0.91
C GLN A 211 -13.18 -10.36 1.40
N THR A 212 -13.17 -9.39 0.49
CA THR A 212 -13.26 -7.96 0.84
C THR A 212 -14.62 -7.63 1.47
N CYS A 213 -15.72 -8.16 0.91
CA CYS A 213 -17.07 -8.01 1.48
C CYS A 213 -17.17 -8.62 2.88
N LEU A 214 -16.62 -9.82 3.09
CA LEU A 214 -16.66 -10.50 4.38
C LEU A 214 -15.94 -9.69 5.46
N ILE A 215 -14.74 -9.19 5.16
CA ILE A 215 -13.94 -8.38 6.09
C ILE A 215 -14.69 -7.10 6.47
N GLY A 216 -15.18 -6.34 5.49
CA GLY A 216 -15.93 -5.11 5.76
C GLY A 216 -17.24 -5.34 6.52
N SER A 217 -17.98 -6.41 6.19
CA SER A 217 -19.21 -6.76 6.88
C SER A 217 -18.99 -7.20 8.33
N ILE A 218 -17.92 -7.97 8.58
CA ILE A 218 -17.54 -8.38 9.94
C ILE A 218 -17.15 -7.14 10.77
N ALA A 219 -16.34 -6.24 10.21
CA ALA A 219 -15.93 -5.02 10.91
C ALA A 219 -17.15 -4.17 11.33
N ALA A 220 -18.08 -3.93 10.40
CA ALA A 220 -19.31 -3.19 10.69
C ALA A 220 -20.20 -3.90 11.70
N GLY A 221 -20.38 -5.22 11.57
CA GLY A 221 -21.19 -6.02 12.50
C GLY A 221 -20.63 -6.03 13.92
N VAL A 222 -19.31 -6.13 14.06
CA VAL A 222 -18.65 -6.05 15.38
C VAL A 222 -18.81 -4.66 15.97
N ALA A 223 -18.56 -3.59 15.19
CA ALA A 223 -18.71 -2.22 15.67
C ALA A 223 -20.15 -1.90 16.12
N PHE A 224 -21.15 -2.32 15.34
CA PHE A 224 -22.58 -2.18 15.68
C PHE A 224 -22.91 -2.93 16.99
N SER A 225 -22.43 -4.17 17.13
CA SER A 225 -22.72 -4.99 18.31
C SER A 225 -22.09 -4.40 19.58
N VAL A 226 -20.84 -3.91 19.48
CA VAL A 226 -20.14 -3.24 20.59
C VAL A 226 -20.89 -1.98 21.01
N ALA A 227 -21.26 -1.13 20.04
CA ALA A 227 -21.99 0.11 20.35
C ALA A 227 -23.33 -0.17 21.05
N LYS A 228 -24.08 -1.15 20.59
CA LYS A 228 -25.37 -1.57 21.19
C LYS A 228 -25.21 -2.16 22.60
N LEU A 229 -24.07 -2.82 22.90
CA LEU A 229 -23.80 -3.33 24.23
C LEU A 229 -23.42 -2.24 25.23
N ILE A 230 -22.74 -1.17 24.76
CA ILE A 230 -22.31 -0.06 25.62
C ILE A 230 -23.44 0.93 25.87
N SER A 231 -24.33 1.11 24.91
CA SER A 231 -25.49 2.03 24.99
C SER A 231 -26.80 1.22 24.88
N PRO A 232 -27.14 0.38 25.87
CA PRO A 232 -28.46 -0.24 25.91
C PRO A 232 -29.48 0.87 26.19
N GLU A 233 -30.51 0.97 25.36
CA GLU A 233 -31.71 1.77 25.65
C GLU A 233 -32.45 1.24 26.88
#